data_0c36c713737a2372c2e27c92ebc18971
#
_entry.id   0c36c713737a2372c2e27c92ebc18971
#
_cell.length_a   1.000
_cell.length_b   1.000
_cell.length_c   1.000
_cell.angle_alpha   90.00
_cell.angle_beta   90.00
_cell.angle_gamma   90.00
#
_symmetry.space_group_name_H-M   'P 1'
#
loop_
_entity.id
_entity.type
_entity.pdbx_description
1 polymer ?
#
loop_
_entity_poly.entity_id
_entity_poly.type
_entity_poly.pdbx_seq_one_letter_code
_entity_poly.pdbx_strand_id
1 'polypeptide(L)'
;KEIEELKSEIHSIRDKQQEKLEKIAGLSKTDAKEKLIAMTERDIKDDLANLVVKQQREIKRDIDETAQALLVTAMERMSSEVTADRTVTALKLPDDEMKGRIIGKEGRNIQALQRATGVDIMVDDTPGMVVLSSFDPIRRQVARYALERLMKDGRINPASIEEAVSKAEREIEKEVTRAGEDAAREVGIIG
;
A
#
# COMPACT_ATOMS: atom_id res chain seq x y z
N LYS A 1 49.83 12.52 -29.97
CA LYS A 1 48.92 11.48 -30.49
C LYS A 1 47.51 12.04 -30.74
N GLU A 2 46.81 12.57 -29.76
CA GLU A 2 45.45 13.15 -29.93
C GLU A 2 45.36 14.27 -30.99
N ILE A 3 46.35 15.16 -31.03
CA ILE A 3 46.43 16.27 -32.02
C ILE A 3 46.64 15.74 -33.43
N GLU A 4 47.35 14.65 -33.62
CA GLU A 4 47.56 14.03 -34.93
C GLU A 4 46.33 13.28 -35.42
N GLU A 5 45.61 12.62 -34.50
CA GLU A 5 44.35 11.97 -34.78
C GLU A 5 43.27 13.02 -35.19
N LEU A 6 43.14 14.11 -34.44
CA LEU A 6 42.24 15.20 -34.78
C LEU A 6 42.59 15.87 -36.14
N LYS A 7 43.86 16.06 -36.44
CA LYS A 7 44.27 16.58 -37.75
C LYS A 7 43.93 15.62 -38.89
N SER A 8 44.11 14.33 -38.69
CA SER A 8 43.74 13.31 -39.67
C SER A 8 42.24 13.29 -39.92
N GLU A 9 41.44 13.43 -38.81
CA GLU A 9 39.98 13.48 -38.89
C GLU A 9 39.49 14.74 -39.66
N ILE A 10 40.07 15.91 -39.38
CA ILE A 10 39.76 17.16 -40.06
C ILE A 10 40.09 17.06 -41.54
N HIS A 11 41.24 16.48 -41.93
CA HIS A 11 41.58 16.24 -43.33
C HIS A 11 40.59 15.31 -44.03
N SER A 12 40.23 14.22 -43.40
CA SER A 12 39.24 13.28 -43.92
C SER A 12 37.84 13.92 -44.12
N ILE A 13 37.40 14.77 -43.18
CA ILE A 13 36.14 15.51 -43.30
C ILE A 13 36.22 16.53 -44.44
N ARG A 14 37.32 17.22 -44.60
CA ARG A 14 37.53 18.20 -45.66
C ARG A 14 37.51 17.55 -47.06
N ASP A 15 38.18 16.43 -47.21
CA ASP A 15 38.20 15.69 -48.46
C ASP A 15 36.83 15.16 -48.84
N LYS A 16 36.06 14.64 -47.86
CA LYS A 16 34.67 14.22 -48.06
C LYS A 16 33.74 15.38 -48.42
N GLN A 17 33.98 16.59 -47.89
CA GLN A 17 33.19 17.76 -48.22
C GLN A 17 33.54 18.26 -49.65
N GLN A 18 34.79 18.20 -50.03
CA GLN A 18 35.23 18.58 -51.37
C GLN A 18 34.67 17.64 -52.45
N GLU A 19 34.69 16.32 -52.19
CA GLU A 19 34.08 15.33 -53.08
C GLU A 19 32.55 15.53 -53.21
N LYS A 20 31.87 15.92 -52.13
CA LYS A 20 30.45 16.27 -52.16
C LYS A 20 30.18 17.52 -52.98
N LEU A 21 31.01 18.54 -52.83
CA LEU A 21 30.92 19.79 -53.61
C LEU A 21 31.16 19.56 -55.12
N GLU A 22 32.13 18.72 -55.49
CA GLU A 22 32.40 18.36 -56.90
C GLU A 22 31.23 17.57 -57.50
N LYS A 23 30.62 16.63 -56.71
CA LYS A 23 29.41 15.90 -57.12
C LYS A 23 28.20 16.83 -57.30
N ILE A 24 28.09 17.88 -56.49
CA ILE A 24 26.99 18.85 -56.56
C ILE A 24 27.22 19.82 -57.76
N ALA A 25 28.45 20.23 -58.02
CA ALA A 25 28.82 21.12 -59.16
C ALA A 25 28.56 20.48 -60.52
N GLY A 26 28.58 19.15 -60.62
CA GLY A 26 28.23 18.39 -61.85
C GLY A 26 26.76 18.07 -62.04
N LEU A 27 25.85 18.45 -61.09
CA LEU A 27 24.43 18.17 -61.19
C LEU A 27 23.68 19.22 -62.04
N SER A 28 22.68 18.76 -62.79
CA SER A 28 21.74 19.71 -63.42
C SER A 28 20.93 20.44 -62.31
N LYS A 29 20.34 21.59 -62.64
CA LYS A 29 19.53 22.39 -61.71
C LYS A 29 18.34 21.60 -61.16
N THR A 30 17.81 20.67 -61.90
CA THR A 30 16.74 19.75 -61.52
C THR A 30 17.22 18.70 -60.51
N ASP A 31 18.36 18.05 -60.81
CA ASP A 31 18.94 17.01 -59.95
C ASP A 31 19.42 17.59 -58.60
N ALA A 32 19.97 18.81 -58.61
CA ALA A 32 20.37 19.51 -57.42
C ALA A 32 19.16 19.83 -56.51
N LYS A 33 18.02 20.22 -57.10
CA LYS A 33 16.78 20.48 -56.38
C LYS A 33 16.20 19.20 -55.74
N GLU A 34 16.14 18.12 -56.52
CA GLU A 34 15.64 16.82 -56.00
C GLU A 34 16.54 16.30 -54.89
N LYS A 35 17.82 16.40 -55.01
CA LYS A 35 18.76 15.96 -53.98
C LYS A 35 18.68 16.79 -52.72
N LEU A 36 18.46 18.11 -52.85
CA LEU A 36 18.26 18.98 -51.69
C LEU A 36 16.97 18.65 -50.98
N ILE A 37 15.87 18.41 -51.71
CA ILE A 37 14.58 18.00 -51.13
C ILE A 37 14.73 16.67 -50.37
N ALA A 38 15.37 15.66 -51.00
CA ALA A 38 15.56 14.35 -50.36
C ALA A 38 16.45 14.44 -49.11
N MET A 39 17.46 15.29 -49.09
CA MET A 39 18.27 15.53 -47.88
C MET A 39 17.44 16.20 -46.78
N THR A 40 16.69 17.24 -47.12
CA THR A 40 15.84 17.96 -46.19
C THR A 40 14.72 17.05 -45.61
N GLU A 41 14.11 16.22 -46.44
CA GLU A 41 13.10 15.24 -45.97
C GLU A 41 13.70 14.22 -44.99
N ARG A 42 14.93 13.79 -45.21
CA ARG A 42 15.62 12.88 -44.31
C ARG A 42 15.92 13.53 -42.96
N ASP A 43 16.50 14.74 -43.02
CA ASP A 43 16.83 15.49 -41.79
C ASP A 43 15.55 15.77 -40.95
N ILE A 44 14.45 16.18 -41.61
CA ILE A 44 13.16 16.39 -40.94
C ILE A 44 12.62 15.08 -40.33
N LYS A 45 12.76 13.94 -41.02
CA LYS A 45 12.33 12.66 -40.47
C LYS A 45 13.12 12.26 -39.23
N ASP A 46 14.43 12.47 -39.26
CA ASP A 46 15.30 12.16 -38.12
C ASP A 46 15.01 13.10 -36.95
N ASP A 47 14.80 14.38 -37.19
CA ASP A 47 14.39 15.34 -36.16
C ASP A 47 13.02 15.02 -35.55
N LEU A 48 12.04 14.68 -36.39
CA LEU A 48 10.71 14.23 -35.91
C LEU A 48 10.78 12.95 -35.07
N ALA A 49 11.57 11.97 -35.50
CA ALA A 49 11.78 10.74 -34.75
C ALA A 49 12.35 11.02 -33.34
N ASN A 50 13.38 11.88 -33.28
CA ASN A 50 13.99 12.31 -32.04
C ASN A 50 13.00 13.06 -31.12
N LEU A 51 12.19 13.95 -31.71
CA LEU A 51 11.17 14.70 -30.99
C LEU A 51 10.11 13.76 -30.39
N VAL A 52 9.63 12.78 -31.17
CA VAL A 52 8.64 11.80 -30.73
C VAL A 52 9.20 10.97 -29.57
N VAL A 53 10.44 10.48 -29.68
CA VAL A 53 11.07 9.71 -28.60
C VAL A 53 11.23 10.55 -27.34
N LYS A 54 11.60 11.82 -27.48
CA LYS A 54 11.72 12.73 -26.34
C LYS A 54 10.37 12.95 -25.66
N GLN A 55 9.32 13.24 -26.44
CA GLN A 55 7.97 13.45 -25.94
C GLN A 55 7.41 12.18 -25.26
N GLN A 56 7.64 11.00 -25.82
CA GLN A 56 7.22 9.75 -25.20
C GLN A 56 7.88 9.51 -23.83
N ARG A 57 9.15 9.86 -23.68
CA ARG A 57 9.86 9.76 -22.42
C ARG A 57 9.32 10.74 -21.37
N GLU A 58 9.05 11.96 -21.76
CA GLU A 58 8.46 12.98 -20.87
C GLU A 58 7.07 12.57 -20.41
N ILE A 59 6.20 12.15 -21.33
CA ILE A 59 4.84 11.69 -21.01
C ILE A 59 4.90 10.49 -20.07
N LYS A 60 5.78 9.50 -20.31
CA LYS A 60 5.92 8.34 -19.46
C LYS A 60 6.31 8.74 -18.04
N ARG A 61 7.28 9.64 -17.89
CA ARG A 61 7.71 10.14 -16.59
C ARG A 61 6.56 10.83 -15.83
N ASP A 62 5.82 11.70 -16.51
CA ASP A 62 4.71 12.44 -15.92
C ASP A 62 3.56 11.51 -15.49
N ILE A 63 3.32 10.43 -16.26
CA ILE A 63 2.37 9.37 -15.89
C ILE A 63 2.85 8.62 -14.65
N ASP A 64 4.13 8.24 -14.59
CA ASP A 64 4.70 7.51 -13.45
C ASP A 64 4.66 8.36 -12.17
N GLU A 65 5.00 9.66 -12.25
CA GLU A 65 4.92 10.60 -11.13
C GLU A 65 3.46 10.80 -10.66
N THR A 66 2.52 10.94 -11.59
CA THR A 66 1.09 11.08 -11.27
C THR A 66 0.54 9.80 -10.64
N ALA A 67 0.92 8.63 -11.15
CA ALA A 67 0.51 7.35 -10.60
C ALA A 67 1.05 7.15 -9.17
N GLN A 68 2.30 7.50 -8.91
CA GLN A 68 2.87 7.46 -7.56
C GLN A 68 2.13 8.39 -6.59
N ALA A 69 1.84 9.63 -6.99
CA ALA A 69 1.10 10.58 -6.17
C ALA A 69 -0.32 10.08 -5.84
N LEU A 70 -1.02 9.50 -6.82
CA LEU A 70 -2.34 8.89 -6.62
C LEU A 70 -2.29 7.68 -5.67
N LEU A 71 -1.28 6.82 -5.81
CA LEU A 71 -1.08 5.67 -4.93
C LEU A 71 -0.82 6.12 -3.49
N VAL A 72 0.07 7.09 -3.27
CA VAL A 72 0.34 7.62 -1.93
C VAL A 72 -0.92 8.21 -1.31
N THR A 73 -1.66 9.04 -2.06
CA THR A 73 -2.93 9.62 -1.59
C THR A 73 -3.97 8.55 -1.27
N ALA A 74 -4.07 7.50 -2.09
CA ALA A 74 -4.96 6.37 -1.84
C ALA A 74 -4.54 5.58 -0.60
N MET A 75 -3.25 5.34 -0.39
CA MET A 75 -2.72 4.66 0.79
C MET A 75 -2.95 5.46 2.08
N GLU A 76 -2.75 6.78 2.05
CA GLU A 76 -3.02 7.66 3.19
C GLU A 76 -4.50 7.63 3.58
N ARG A 77 -5.39 7.71 2.60
CA ARG A 77 -6.83 7.66 2.81
C ARG A 77 -7.29 6.31 3.35
N MET A 78 -6.81 5.20 2.78
CA MET A 78 -7.13 3.85 3.22
C MET A 78 -6.52 3.52 4.59
N SER A 79 -5.34 4.07 4.91
CA SER A 79 -4.67 3.84 6.19
C SER A 79 -5.53 4.29 7.38
N SER A 80 -6.24 5.41 7.25
CA SER A 80 -7.13 5.91 8.30
C SER A 80 -8.34 5.00 8.52
N GLU A 81 -9.00 4.54 7.46
CA GLU A 81 -10.14 3.62 7.53
C GLU A 81 -9.73 2.24 8.07
N VAL A 82 -8.65 1.67 7.54
CA VAL A 82 -8.15 0.36 7.95
C VAL A 82 -7.68 0.37 9.42
N THR A 83 -7.14 1.48 9.91
CA THR A 83 -6.72 1.58 11.32
C THR A 83 -7.93 1.60 12.24
N ALA A 84 -9.00 2.34 11.92
CA ALA A 84 -10.23 2.35 12.72
C ALA A 84 -10.87 0.96 12.78
N ASP A 85 -11.06 0.28 11.66
CA ASP A 85 -11.61 -1.08 11.62
C ASP A 85 -10.74 -2.12 12.35
N ARG A 86 -9.43 -1.91 12.39
CA ARG A 86 -8.50 -2.84 13.03
C ARG A 86 -8.31 -2.62 14.53
N THR A 87 -8.66 -1.45 15.06
CA THR A 87 -8.46 -1.13 16.48
C THR A 87 -9.70 -1.26 17.34
N VAL A 88 -10.86 -1.34 16.71
CA VAL A 88 -12.16 -1.36 17.39
C VAL A 88 -12.96 -2.59 17.00
N THR A 89 -13.64 -3.21 17.99
CA THR A 89 -14.57 -4.32 17.77
C THR A 89 -15.88 -4.02 18.51
N ALA A 90 -16.96 -3.92 17.75
CA ALA A 90 -18.29 -3.76 18.35
C ALA A 90 -18.89 -5.12 18.71
N LEU A 91 -19.38 -5.26 19.94
CA LEU A 91 -20.05 -6.46 20.45
C LEU A 91 -21.52 -6.14 20.70
N LYS A 92 -22.41 -6.90 20.07
CA LYS A 92 -23.84 -6.78 20.26
C LYS A 92 -24.27 -7.48 21.55
N LEU A 93 -25.02 -6.78 22.38
CA LEU A 93 -25.60 -7.30 23.62
C LEU A 93 -27.01 -7.86 23.38
N PRO A 94 -27.41 -8.89 24.08
CA PRO A 94 -28.76 -9.46 23.97
C PRO A 94 -29.85 -8.53 24.47
N ASP A 95 -29.57 -7.74 25.50
CA ASP A 95 -30.48 -6.76 26.09
C ASP A 95 -29.73 -5.59 26.74
N ASP A 96 -30.45 -4.50 27.06
CA ASP A 96 -29.87 -3.32 27.72
C ASP A 96 -29.57 -3.55 29.22
N GLU A 97 -30.20 -4.51 29.86
CA GLU A 97 -29.87 -4.86 31.26
C GLU A 97 -28.43 -5.40 31.35
N MET A 98 -27.98 -6.07 30.32
CA MET A 98 -26.60 -6.58 30.22
C MET A 98 -25.56 -5.48 30.33
N LYS A 99 -25.84 -4.27 29.79
CA LYS A 99 -24.97 -3.11 29.96
C LYS A 99 -24.71 -2.79 31.42
N GLY A 100 -25.79 -2.69 32.21
CA GLY A 100 -25.68 -2.40 33.63
C GLY A 100 -24.88 -3.48 34.37
N ARG A 101 -25.05 -4.75 33.99
CA ARG A 101 -24.30 -5.88 34.58
C ARG A 101 -22.83 -5.88 34.19
N ILE A 102 -22.49 -5.52 32.94
CA ILE A 102 -21.12 -5.37 32.47
C ILE A 102 -20.43 -4.21 33.20
N ILE A 103 -21.09 -3.08 33.37
CA ILE A 103 -20.54 -1.94 34.12
C ILE A 103 -20.38 -2.33 35.59
N GLY A 104 -21.42 -2.90 36.16
CA GLY A 104 -21.48 -3.26 37.58
C GLY A 104 -21.60 -2.05 38.51
N LYS A 105 -21.77 -2.29 39.78
CA LYS A 105 -21.91 -1.23 40.81
C LYS A 105 -20.62 -0.40 40.83
N GLU A 106 -20.72 0.92 40.61
CA GLU A 106 -19.60 1.87 40.59
C GLU A 106 -18.53 1.54 39.52
N GLY A 107 -18.92 0.87 38.44
CA GLY A 107 -17.97 0.50 37.35
C GLY A 107 -17.00 -0.65 37.71
N ARG A 108 -17.25 -1.40 38.79
CA ARG A 108 -16.37 -2.44 39.32
C ARG A 108 -16.09 -3.53 38.30
N ASN A 109 -17.09 -4.01 37.58
CA ASN A 109 -16.93 -5.11 36.63
C ASN A 109 -16.22 -4.66 35.36
N ILE A 110 -16.55 -3.49 34.79
CA ILE A 110 -15.87 -2.97 33.62
C ILE A 110 -14.39 -2.68 33.89
N GLN A 111 -14.07 -2.12 35.07
CA GLN A 111 -12.67 -1.89 35.45
C GLN A 111 -11.90 -3.22 35.67
N ALA A 112 -12.54 -4.25 36.22
CA ALA A 112 -11.92 -5.55 36.35
C ALA A 112 -11.63 -6.17 34.98
N LEU A 113 -12.57 -6.05 34.02
CA LEU A 113 -12.44 -6.59 32.67
C LEU A 113 -11.37 -5.82 31.89
N GLN A 114 -11.36 -4.50 31.98
CA GLN A 114 -10.30 -3.67 31.35
C GLN A 114 -8.89 -3.99 31.88
N ARG A 115 -8.78 -4.18 33.22
CA ARG A 115 -7.50 -4.57 33.83
C ARG A 115 -7.05 -5.97 33.43
N ALA A 116 -7.97 -6.93 33.39
CA ALA A 116 -7.63 -8.31 33.06
C ALA A 116 -7.25 -8.49 31.58
N THR A 117 -7.90 -7.75 30.66
CA THR A 117 -7.68 -7.91 29.22
C THR A 117 -6.69 -6.91 28.64
N GLY A 118 -6.50 -5.75 29.29
CA GLY A 118 -5.74 -4.62 28.73
C GLY A 118 -6.43 -3.97 27.52
N VAL A 119 -7.77 -4.10 27.44
CA VAL A 119 -8.61 -3.56 26.36
C VAL A 119 -9.52 -2.48 26.93
N ASP A 120 -9.60 -1.34 26.27
CA ASP A 120 -10.57 -0.31 26.65
C ASP A 120 -11.98 -0.73 26.23
N ILE A 121 -12.91 -0.65 27.18
CA ILE A 121 -14.30 -1.03 26.97
C ILE A 121 -15.17 0.21 27.10
N MET A 122 -15.73 0.63 25.98
CA MET A 122 -16.60 1.78 25.92
C MET A 122 -18.05 1.32 25.85
N VAL A 123 -18.84 1.81 26.78
CA VAL A 123 -20.29 1.56 26.87
C VAL A 123 -20.97 2.88 26.53
N ASP A 124 -21.40 3.00 25.28
CA ASP A 124 -22.06 4.18 24.73
C ASP A 124 -23.55 4.19 25.01
N ASP A 125 -24.21 5.33 24.74
CA ASP A 125 -25.66 5.46 24.72
C ASP A 125 -26.33 4.66 23.58
N THR A 126 -25.55 4.12 22.65
CA THR A 126 -26.05 3.26 21.57
C THR A 126 -26.70 2.00 22.15
N PRO A 127 -28.00 1.75 21.92
CA PRO A 127 -28.68 0.61 22.50
C PRO A 127 -28.07 -0.72 22.09
N GLY A 128 -27.89 -1.63 23.04
CA GLY A 128 -27.51 -3.02 22.77
C GLY A 128 -26.08 -3.23 22.22
N MET A 129 -25.14 -2.31 22.43
CA MET A 129 -23.77 -2.46 21.96
C MET A 129 -22.72 -2.03 22.98
N VAL A 130 -21.59 -2.73 22.96
CA VAL A 130 -20.35 -2.39 23.68
C VAL A 130 -19.21 -2.37 22.68
N VAL A 131 -18.32 -1.41 22.82
CA VAL A 131 -17.19 -1.23 21.94
C VAL A 131 -15.89 -1.58 22.66
N LEU A 132 -15.13 -2.49 22.07
CA LEU A 132 -13.82 -2.94 22.56
C LEU A 132 -12.73 -2.26 21.73
N SER A 133 -11.84 -1.51 22.36
CA SER A 133 -10.76 -0.77 21.67
C SER A 133 -9.40 -1.21 22.19
N SER A 134 -8.53 -1.63 21.27
CA SER A 134 -7.12 -1.93 21.54
C SER A 134 -6.37 -2.05 20.22
N PHE A 135 -5.11 -1.69 20.20
CA PHE A 135 -4.21 -1.91 19.04
C PHE A 135 -3.88 -3.41 18.86
N ASP A 136 -3.93 -4.20 19.93
CA ASP A 136 -3.63 -5.62 19.88
C ASP A 136 -4.90 -6.42 19.50
N PRO A 137 -4.94 -7.05 18.32
CA PRO A 137 -6.09 -7.83 17.87
C PRO A 137 -6.32 -9.08 18.72
N ILE A 138 -5.26 -9.67 19.29
CA ILE A 138 -5.36 -10.87 20.14
C ILE A 138 -6.06 -10.50 21.43
N ARG A 139 -5.65 -9.43 22.11
CA ARG A 139 -6.30 -8.94 23.33
C ARG A 139 -7.77 -8.58 23.11
N ARG A 140 -8.09 -7.93 21.96
CA ARG A 140 -9.50 -7.65 21.63
C ARG A 140 -10.32 -8.91 21.49
N GLN A 141 -9.75 -9.93 20.86
CA GLN A 141 -10.45 -11.21 20.69
C GLN A 141 -10.63 -11.92 22.04
N VAL A 142 -9.62 -11.91 22.90
CA VAL A 142 -9.73 -12.43 24.28
C VAL A 142 -10.83 -11.69 25.03
N ALA A 143 -10.88 -10.37 24.98
CA ALA A 143 -11.91 -9.57 25.62
C ALA A 143 -13.32 -9.90 25.08
N ARG A 144 -13.44 -10.07 23.77
CA ARG A 144 -14.70 -10.47 23.14
C ARG A 144 -15.17 -11.82 23.59
N TYR A 145 -14.32 -12.85 23.54
CA TYR A 145 -14.68 -14.22 24.00
C TYR A 145 -15.03 -14.25 25.49
N ALA A 146 -14.26 -13.54 26.31
CA ALA A 146 -14.56 -13.45 27.75
C ALA A 146 -15.94 -12.81 27.99
N LEU A 147 -16.26 -11.71 27.31
CA LEU A 147 -17.57 -11.05 27.41
C LEU A 147 -18.71 -11.94 26.90
N GLU A 148 -18.58 -12.58 25.74
CA GLU A 148 -19.57 -13.49 25.19
C GLU A 148 -19.87 -14.63 26.17
N ARG A 149 -18.84 -15.17 26.81
CA ARG A 149 -18.95 -16.20 27.82
C ARG A 149 -19.67 -15.70 29.08
N LEU A 150 -19.27 -14.54 29.60
CA LEU A 150 -19.90 -13.92 30.77
C LEU A 150 -21.38 -13.60 30.54
N MET A 151 -21.74 -13.14 29.34
CA MET A 151 -23.13 -12.89 28.96
C MET A 151 -23.94 -14.18 28.91
N LYS A 152 -23.35 -15.26 28.39
CA LYS A 152 -24.00 -16.57 28.32
C LYS A 152 -24.22 -17.20 29.72
N ASP A 153 -23.22 -17.06 30.57
CA ASP A 153 -23.30 -17.59 31.96
C ASP A 153 -24.17 -16.72 32.89
N GLY A 154 -24.38 -15.46 32.51
CA GLY A 154 -25.19 -14.50 33.24
C GLY A 154 -24.60 -14.05 34.59
N ARG A 155 -23.43 -14.50 35.00
CA ARG A 155 -22.75 -14.12 36.24
C ARG A 155 -21.57 -13.22 35.93
N ILE A 156 -21.75 -11.92 36.12
CA ILE A 156 -20.70 -10.93 35.89
C ILE A 156 -20.28 -10.35 37.24
N ASN A 157 -19.13 -10.81 37.72
CA ASN A 157 -18.45 -10.30 38.92
C ASN A 157 -16.93 -10.41 38.70
N PRO A 158 -16.09 -9.72 39.49
CA PRO A 158 -14.63 -9.70 39.26
C PRO A 158 -13.98 -11.09 39.20
N ALA A 159 -14.38 -12.02 40.06
CA ALA A 159 -13.81 -13.37 40.08
C ALA A 159 -14.21 -14.17 38.83
N SER A 160 -15.48 -14.08 38.39
CA SER A 160 -15.92 -14.70 37.12
C SER A 160 -15.28 -14.08 35.90
N ILE A 161 -14.94 -12.79 35.94
CA ILE A 161 -14.24 -12.07 34.87
C ILE A 161 -12.84 -12.64 34.72
N GLU A 162 -12.06 -12.74 35.79
CA GLU A 162 -10.70 -13.29 35.76
C GLU A 162 -10.69 -14.73 35.23
N GLU A 163 -11.64 -15.55 35.66
CA GLU A 163 -11.79 -16.92 35.16
C GLU A 163 -12.15 -16.98 33.68
N ALA A 164 -13.09 -16.12 33.24
CA ALA A 164 -13.51 -16.05 31.85
C ALA A 164 -12.38 -15.59 30.92
N VAL A 165 -11.60 -14.57 31.34
CA VAL A 165 -10.45 -14.08 30.63
C VAL A 165 -9.37 -15.16 30.49
N SER A 166 -9.01 -15.83 31.60
CA SER A 166 -8.00 -16.90 31.55
C SER A 166 -8.41 -18.06 30.64
N LYS A 167 -9.71 -18.41 30.59
CA LYS A 167 -10.21 -19.41 29.66
C LYS A 167 -10.18 -18.92 28.22
N ALA A 168 -10.56 -17.67 27.97
CA ALA A 168 -10.49 -17.05 26.62
C ALA A 168 -9.05 -16.99 26.08
N GLU A 169 -8.09 -16.62 26.92
CA GLU A 169 -6.66 -16.63 26.58
C GLU A 169 -6.21 -18.00 26.07
N ARG A 170 -6.53 -19.05 26.78
CA ARG A 170 -6.17 -20.42 26.39
C ARG A 170 -6.85 -20.88 25.09
N GLU A 171 -8.07 -20.45 24.85
CA GLU A 171 -8.79 -20.77 23.61
C GLU A 171 -8.17 -20.06 22.43
N ILE A 172 -7.92 -18.76 22.58
CA ILE A 172 -7.27 -17.95 21.52
C ILE A 172 -5.86 -18.44 21.23
N GLU A 173 -5.06 -18.80 22.23
CA GLU A 173 -3.72 -19.35 22.02
C GLU A 173 -3.76 -20.63 21.16
N LYS A 174 -4.73 -21.50 21.39
CA LYS A 174 -4.94 -22.69 20.55
C LYS A 174 -5.35 -22.34 19.12
N GLU A 175 -6.26 -21.36 18.97
CA GLU A 175 -6.69 -20.90 17.64
C GLU A 175 -5.53 -20.28 16.87
N VAL A 176 -4.73 -19.44 17.51
CA VAL A 176 -3.54 -18.81 16.91
C VAL A 176 -2.51 -19.87 16.47
N THR A 177 -2.24 -20.86 17.34
CA THR A 177 -1.32 -21.94 17.01
C THR A 177 -1.83 -22.74 15.81
N ARG A 178 -3.11 -23.11 15.80
CA ARG A 178 -3.72 -23.84 14.70
C ARG A 178 -3.71 -23.03 13.41
N ALA A 179 -4.07 -21.76 13.45
CA ALA A 179 -4.03 -20.90 12.28
C ALA A 179 -2.62 -20.74 11.73
N GLY A 180 -1.61 -20.66 12.62
CA GLY A 180 -0.20 -20.64 12.23
C GLY A 180 0.25 -21.94 11.55
N GLU A 181 -0.15 -23.11 12.09
CA GLU A 181 0.12 -24.41 11.48
C GLU A 181 -0.56 -24.57 10.11
N ASP A 182 -1.80 -24.13 9.99
CA ASP A 182 -2.55 -24.20 8.73
C ASP A 182 -1.90 -23.30 7.67
N ALA A 183 -1.51 -22.07 8.05
CA ALA A 183 -0.78 -21.16 7.15
C ALA A 183 0.59 -21.71 6.74
N ALA A 184 1.33 -22.34 7.66
CA ALA A 184 2.61 -22.98 7.35
C ALA A 184 2.46 -24.14 6.36
N ARG A 185 1.39 -24.93 6.48
CA ARG A 185 1.06 -25.99 5.50
C ARG A 185 0.71 -25.45 4.13
N GLU A 186 -0.05 -24.36 4.08
CA GLU A 186 -0.49 -23.75 2.82
C GLU A 186 0.70 -23.23 1.99
N VAL A 187 1.73 -22.68 2.66
CA VAL A 187 2.96 -22.22 2.00
C VAL A 187 4.04 -23.32 1.87
N GLY A 188 3.73 -24.56 2.27
CA GLY A 188 4.65 -25.71 2.12
C GLY A 188 5.82 -25.72 3.12
N ILE A 189 5.74 -24.95 4.22
CA ILE A 189 6.70 -25.00 5.33
C ILE A 189 6.20 -26.10 6.28
N ILE A 190 6.80 -27.27 6.15
CA ILE A 190 6.54 -28.41 7.06
C ILE A 190 7.48 -28.25 8.26
N GLY A 191 6.93 -28.03 9.43
CA GLY A 191 7.63 -28.07 10.70
C GLY A 191 7.80 -29.51 11.21
#